data_e791eca677bbaf1261ab43d79ffb900f
#
_entry.id   e791eca677bbaf1261ab43d79ffb900f
#
_cell.length_a   1.000
_cell.length_b   1.000
_cell.length_c   1.000
_cell.angle_alpha   90.00
_cell.angle_beta   90.00
_cell.angle_gamma   90.00
#
_symmetry.space_group_name_H-M   'P 1'
#
loop_
_entity.id
_entity.type
_entity.pdbx_description
1 polymer ?
#
loop_
_entity_poly.entity_id
_entity_poly.type
_entity_poly.pdbx_seq_one_letter_code
_entity_poly.pdbx_strand_id
1 'polypeptide(L)'
;VSTASDVVDDTSPQLGGDLDTNSFNILIDDDHGIRDENDNEQIVFQTTSSAVNQLEVTNAATGNDPKLAAAGGDSNIDLALAPKGSGEIVVGTGSAASTITSSGAYDLVLDTNSGTNSGTITITDGANGNITATPNGTGYVEIGGNTNPGTIQLNCESNSHGIKLQSPPHSASQSYTLKFPTGNVTA
;
A
#
# COMPACT_ATOMS: atom_id res chain seq x y z
N VAL A 1 -54.23 -5.51 16.78
CA VAL A 1 -53.12 -4.99 15.96
C VAL A 1 -52.20 -4.25 16.91
N SER A 2 -51.10 -4.88 17.32
CA SER A 2 -50.04 -4.18 18.03
C SER A 2 -49.58 -3.06 17.11
N THR A 3 -49.80 -1.81 17.48
CA THR A 3 -49.03 -0.70 16.94
C THR A 3 -47.57 -1.05 17.24
N ALA A 4 -46.73 -1.14 16.21
CA ALA A 4 -45.30 -1.33 16.41
C ALA A 4 -44.84 -0.27 17.43
N SER A 5 -44.49 -0.74 18.63
CA SER A 5 -43.87 0.09 19.61
C SER A 5 -42.59 0.57 18.96
N ASP A 6 -42.27 1.83 19.14
CA ASP A 6 -41.00 2.40 18.66
C ASP A 6 -39.86 1.50 19.17
N VAL A 7 -38.92 1.18 18.33
CA VAL A 7 -37.75 0.33 18.67
C VAL A 7 -36.98 0.92 19.86
N VAL A 8 -37.19 2.20 20.17
CA VAL A 8 -36.60 2.92 21.30
C VAL A 8 -36.98 2.34 22.68
N ASP A 9 -38.15 1.72 22.75
CA ASP A 9 -38.66 1.12 24.02
C ASP A 9 -38.23 -0.36 24.20
N ASP A 10 -37.62 -0.97 23.17
CA ASP A 10 -37.12 -2.33 23.21
C ASP A 10 -35.61 -2.33 23.55
N THR A 11 -35.26 -2.81 24.72
CA THR A 11 -33.88 -2.90 25.19
C THR A 11 -33.08 -4.03 24.54
N SER A 12 -33.71 -4.88 23.74
CA SER A 12 -33.10 -6.01 23.04
C SER A 12 -33.80 -6.25 21.69
N PRO A 13 -33.85 -5.26 20.80
CA PRO A 13 -34.57 -5.37 19.55
C PRO A 13 -33.97 -6.48 18.66
N GLN A 14 -34.81 -7.42 18.21
CA GLN A 14 -34.44 -8.49 17.29
C GLN A 14 -35.17 -8.31 15.97
N LEU A 15 -34.42 -8.32 14.87
CA LEU A 15 -34.94 -8.30 13.53
C LEU A 15 -35.24 -9.75 13.10
N GLY A 16 -36.48 -10.03 12.64
CA GLY A 16 -36.84 -11.31 12.08
C GLY A 16 -36.37 -11.54 10.64
N GLY A 17 -35.59 -10.61 10.09
CA GLY A 17 -35.03 -10.60 8.75
C GLY A 17 -34.02 -9.47 8.60
N ASP A 18 -33.59 -9.17 7.37
CA ASP A 18 -32.64 -8.10 7.07
C ASP A 18 -33.20 -6.72 7.44
N LEU A 19 -32.32 -5.80 7.85
CA LEU A 19 -32.67 -4.39 8.05
C LEU A 19 -32.71 -3.69 6.69
N ASP A 20 -33.91 -3.42 6.18
CA ASP A 20 -34.13 -2.53 5.05
C ASP A 20 -34.30 -1.09 5.56
N THR A 21 -33.34 -0.23 5.25
CA THR A 21 -33.34 1.18 5.66
C THR A 21 -34.28 2.04 4.83
N ASN A 22 -34.92 1.48 3.79
CA ASN A 22 -35.87 2.18 2.89
C ASN A 22 -35.31 3.52 2.37
N SER A 23 -34.05 3.55 1.94
CA SER A 23 -33.33 4.73 1.45
C SER A 23 -32.96 5.78 2.52
N PHE A 24 -33.10 5.46 3.81
CA PHE A 24 -32.59 6.29 4.90
C PHE A 24 -31.21 5.85 5.35
N ASN A 25 -30.46 6.78 5.96
CA ASN A 25 -29.15 6.49 6.54
C ASN A 25 -29.28 5.81 7.91
N ILE A 26 -28.27 5.01 8.27
CA ILE A 26 -28.03 4.60 9.65
C ILE A 26 -27.14 5.64 10.29
N LEU A 27 -27.57 6.27 11.39
CA LEU A 27 -26.77 7.21 12.16
C LEU A 27 -26.05 6.44 13.28
N ILE A 28 -24.75 6.56 13.32
CA ILE A 28 -23.89 5.92 14.32
C ILE A 28 -23.15 7.04 15.04
N ASP A 29 -23.23 7.05 16.37
CA ASP A 29 -22.53 8.02 17.21
C ASP A 29 -21.01 7.79 17.20
N ASP A 30 -20.26 8.81 17.63
CA ASP A 30 -18.82 8.74 17.80
C ASP A 30 -18.42 7.59 18.73
N ASP A 31 -17.34 6.89 18.38
CA ASP A 31 -16.82 5.74 19.13
C ASP A 31 -17.79 4.55 19.25
N HIS A 32 -18.76 4.46 18.32
CA HIS A 32 -19.70 3.35 18.20
C HIS A 32 -19.56 2.65 16.84
N GLY A 33 -20.10 1.44 16.71
CA GLY A 33 -19.90 0.69 15.48
C GLY A 33 -20.65 -0.63 15.39
N ILE A 34 -20.08 -1.55 14.63
CA ILE A 34 -20.61 -2.90 14.39
C ILE A 34 -19.83 -3.87 15.26
N ARG A 35 -20.52 -4.74 15.98
CA ARG A 35 -19.96 -5.75 16.87
C ARG A 35 -20.30 -7.18 16.39
N ASP A 36 -19.53 -8.16 16.87
CA ASP A 36 -19.83 -9.59 16.67
C ASP A 36 -20.81 -10.12 17.74
N GLU A 37 -21.17 -11.39 17.66
CA GLU A 37 -22.09 -12.07 18.59
C GLU A 37 -21.57 -12.17 20.03
N ASN A 38 -20.26 -11.93 20.25
CA ASN A 38 -19.60 -11.95 21.55
C ASN A 38 -19.36 -10.54 22.09
N ASP A 39 -19.97 -9.53 21.48
CA ASP A 39 -19.86 -8.11 21.83
C ASP A 39 -18.46 -7.50 21.59
N ASN A 40 -17.61 -8.13 20.72
CA ASN A 40 -16.34 -7.55 20.28
C ASN A 40 -16.55 -6.60 19.11
N GLU A 41 -15.84 -5.48 19.12
CA GLU A 41 -15.89 -4.50 18.03
C GLU A 41 -15.23 -5.05 16.76
N GLN A 42 -15.95 -4.99 15.64
CA GLN A 42 -15.44 -5.31 14.31
C GLN A 42 -15.13 -4.05 13.50
N ILE A 43 -15.98 -3.02 13.58
CA ILE A 43 -15.79 -1.72 12.95
C ILE A 43 -16.24 -0.65 13.94
N VAL A 44 -15.36 0.29 14.26
CA VAL A 44 -15.67 1.47 15.07
C VAL A 44 -15.63 2.70 14.18
N PHE A 45 -16.66 3.54 14.26
CA PHE A 45 -16.73 4.81 13.54
C PHE A 45 -16.29 5.94 14.46
N GLN A 46 -15.28 6.69 14.00
CA GLN A 46 -14.79 7.89 14.65
C GLN A 46 -15.26 9.11 13.89
N THR A 47 -15.82 10.09 14.55
CA THR A 47 -16.36 11.28 13.91
C THR A 47 -15.40 12.47 14.01
N THR A 48 -15.40 13.28 12.96
CA THR A 48 -14.68 14.55 12.93
C THR A 48 -15.68 15.68 12.70
N SER A 49 -15.66 16.70 13.55
CA SER A 49 -16.51 17.88 13.38
C SER A 49 -16.24 18.52 12.02
N SER A 50 -17.31 18.80 11.26
CA SER A 50 -17.26 19.40 9.93
C SER A 50 -16.49 18.56 8.90
N ALA A 51 -16.50 17.22 9.01
CA ALA A 51 -15.92 16.33 8.02
C ALA A 51 -16.56 16.55 6.64
N VAL A 52 -15.72 16.60 5.60
CA VAL A 52 -16.12 16.73 4.18
C VAL A 52 -15.66 15.56 3.34
N ASN A 53 -14.80 14.69 3.89
CA ASN A 53 -14.23 13.54 3.24
C ASN A 53 -14.64 12.25 3.97
N GLN A 54 -14.81 11.17 3.22
CA GLN A 54 -15.27 9.89 3.74
C GLN A 54 -14.58 8.72 3.04
N LEU A 55 -14.73 7.54 3.63
CA LEU A 55 -14.42 6.27 3.01
C LEU A 55 -15.65 5.77 2.23
N GLU A 56 -15.46 5.42 0.96
CA GLU A 56 -16.50 4.86 0.10
C GLU A 56 -16.21 3.38 -0.18
N VAL A 57 -17.23 2.53 0.04
CA VAL A 57 -17.19 1.10 -0.31
C VAL A 57 -18.17 0.87 -1.45
N THR A 58 -17.66 0.41 -2.59
CA THR A 58 -18.48 0.12 -3.78
C THR A 58 -18.39 -1.36 -4.12
N ASN A 59 -19.54 -2.03 -4.28
CA ASN A 59 -19.59 -3.38 -4.85
C ASN A 59 -19.41 -3.34 -6.38
N ALA A 60 -19.29 -4.51 -7.03
CA ALA A 60 -19.07 -4.59 -8.47
C ALA A 60 -19.87 -5.75 -9.10
N ALA A 61 -20.25 -5.58 -10.38
CA ALA A 61 -20.77 -6.65 -11.21
C ALA A 61 -19.65 -7.60 -11.65
N THR A 62 -20.02 -8.77 -12.16
CA THR A 62 -19.07 -9.78 -12.70
C THR A 62 -18.09 -9.14 -13.71
N GLY A 63 -16.80 -9.37 -13.51
CA GLY A 63 -15.74 -8.85 -14.38
C GLY A 63 -15.23 -7.45 -14.01
N ASN A 64 -15.73 -6.85 -12.93
CA ASN A 64 -15.25 -5.60 -12.37
C ASN A 64 -14.81 -5.79 -10.92
N ASP A 65 -14.00 -4.88 -10.41
CA ASP A 65 -13.46 -4.94 -9.05
C ASP A 65 -14.27 -4.09 -8.07
N PRO A 66 -14.59 -4.60 -6.85
CA PRO A 66 -15.10 -3.76 -5.77
C PRO A 66 -14.03 -2.78 -5.32
N LYS A 67 -14.43 -1.63 -4.80
CA LYS A 67 -13.52 -0.56 -4.41
C LYS A 67 -13.66 -0.18 -2.94
N LEU A 68 -12.52 0.14 -2.33
CA LEU A 68 -12.42 0.93 -1.12
C LEU A 68 -11.72 2.23 -1.50
N ALA A 69 -12.39 3.36 -1.39
CA ALA A 69 -11.90 4.64 -1.90
C ALA A 69 -12.02 5.76 -0.88
N ALA A 70 -11.08 6.70 -0.90
CA ALA A 70 -11.26 8.00 -0.29
C ALA A 70 -12.10 8.87 -1.24
N ALA A 71 -13.13 9.53 -0.70
CA ALA A 71 -14.06 10.38 -1.45
C ALA A 71 -14.44 11.61 -0.61
N GLY A 72 -14.97 12.66 -1.24
CA GLY A 72 -15.44 13.84 -0.51
C GLY A 72 -15.33 15.16 -1.25
N GLY A 73 -15.31 16.25 -0.48
CA GLY A 73 -15.33 17.61 -1.01
C GLY A 73 -13.97 18.17 -1.43
N ASP A 74 -12.86 17.63 -0.94
CA ASP A 74 -11.53 18.11 -1.27
C ASP A 74 -11.05 17.58 -2.62
N SER A 75 -10.16 18.33 -3.29
CA SER A 75 -9.64 17.97 -4.61
C SER A 75 -8.63 16.81 -4.58
N ASN A 76 -7.90 16.63 -3.47
CA ASN A 76 -6.93 15.57 -3.27
C ASN A 76 -7.15 14.95 -1.88
N ILE A 77 -7.38 13.66 -1.84
CA ILE A 77 -7.69 12.93 -0.61
C ILE A 77 -6.88 11.63 -0.62
N ASP A 78 -6.02 11.44 0.38
CA ASP A 78 -5.25 10.22 0.52
C ASP A 78 -6.08 9.11 1.18
N LEU A 79 -5.90 7.87 0.75
CA LEU A 79 -6.39 6.70 1.46
C LEU A 79 -5.30 6.21 2.41
N ALA A 80 -5.44 6.51 3.70
CA ALA A 80 -4.49 6.08 4.73
C ALA A 80 -4.81 4.66 5.21
N LEU A 81 -3.86 3.72 5.03
CA LEU A 81 -3.87 2.41 5.62
C LEU A 81 -2.82 2.36 6.73
N ALA A 82 -3.24 2.41 7.98
CA ALA A 82 -2.35 2.61 9.13
C ALA A 82 -2.36 1.41 10.09
N PRO A 83 -1.44 0.44 9.94
CA PRO A 83 -1.28 -0.63 10.91
C PRO A 83 -0.89 -0.08 12.29
N LYS A 84 -1.27 -0.78 13.36
CA LYS A 84 -0.93 -0.39 14.73
C LYS A 84 0.44 -0.94 15.14
N GLY A 85 1.28 -0.10 15.72
CA GLY A 85 2.60 -0.48 16.26
C GLY A 85 3.54 -1.00 15.16
N SER A 86 4.03 -2.22 15.30
CA SER A 86 4.89 -2.90 14.32
C SER A 86 4.10 -3.75 13.31
N GLY A 87 2.79 -3.56 13.18
CA GLY A 87 1.98 -4.26 12.19
C GLY A 87 2.35 -3.87 10.77
N GLU A 88 1.94 -4.69 9.80
CA GLU A 88 2.26 -4.56 8.37
C GLU A 88 0.99 -4.47 7.54
N ILE A 89 1.08 -3.89 6.34
CA ILE A 89 0.05 -4.02 5.29
C ILE A 89 0.39 -5.27 4.48
N VAL A 90 -0.41 -6.32 4.62
CA VAL A 90 -0.24 -7.58 3.88
C VAL A 90 -1.11 -7.57 2.63
N VAL A 91 -0.50 -7.75 1.46
CA VAL A 91 -1.19 -7.75 0.16
C VAL A 91 -1.27 -9.17 -0.38
N GLY A 92 -2.49 -9.59 -0.76
CA GLY A 92 -2.76 -10.89 -1.37
C GLY A 92 -3.13 -11.98 -0.37
N THR A 93 -3.39 -13.19 -0.90
CA THR A 93 -3.89 -14.35 -0.14
C THR A 93 -2.82 -15.38 0.23
N GLY A 94 -1.57 -15.18 -0.22
CA GLY A 94 -0.47 -16.13 -0.01
C GLY A 94 -0.46 -17.34 -0.94
N SER A 95 -1.43 -17.47 -1.85
CA SER A 95 -1.55 -18.61 -2.79
C SER A 95 -1.12 -18.27 -4.23
N ALA A 96 -0.90 -16.99 -4.54
CA ALA A 96 -0.44 -16.50 -5.84
C ALA A 96 0.39 -15.22 -5.66
N ALA A 97 1.09 -14.80 -6.70
CA ALA A 97 1.80 -13.52 -6.69
C ALA A 97 0.82 -12.36 -6.52
N SER A 98 1.17 -11.43 -5.63
CA SER A 98 0.42 -10.19 -5.41
C SER A 98 1.08 -9.06 -6.18
N THR A 99 0.27 -8.16 -6.74
CA THR A 99 0.76 -7.04 -7.53
C THR A 99 0.27 -5.73 -6.90
N ILE A 100 1.18 -4.75 -6.79
CA ILE A 100 0.85 -3.35 -6.50
C ILE A 100 1.11 -2.58 -7.79
N THR A 101 0.11 -1.87 -8.29
CA THR A 101 0.19 -1.14 -9.56
C THR A 101 -0.44 0.24 -9.44
N SER A 102 0.07 1.20 -10.21
CA SER A 102 -0.65 2.46 -10.46
C SER A 102 -1.83 2.22 -11.38
N SER A 103 -2.85 3.07 -11.31
CA SER A 103 -3.98 3.04 -12.23
C SER A 103 -3.76 4.07 -13.35
N GLY A 104 -3.85 3.63 -14.61
CA GLY A 104 -3.63 4.48 -15.79
C GLY A 104 -2.14 4.71 -16.10
N ALA A 105 -1.87 5.72 -16.93
CA ALA A 105 -0.53 6.07 -17.42
C ALA A 105 0.21 6.96 -16.41
N TYR A 106 0.53 6.42 -15.23
CA TYR A 106 1.25 7.12 -14.16
C TYR A 106 2.33 6.24 -13.55
N ASP A 107 3.41 6.86 -13.10
CA ASP A 107 4.50 6.19 -12.40
C ASP A 107 4.04 5.59 -11.06
N LEU A 108 4.66 4.49 -10.64
CA LEU A 108 4.58 3.98 -9.28
C LEU A 108 5.83 4.41 -8.52
N VAL A 109 5.66 5.22 -7.48
CA VAL A 109 6.75 5.72 -6.63
C VAL A 109 6.64 5.12 -5.24
N LEU A 110 7.77 4.59 -4.74
CA LEU A 110 7.92 4.14 -3.36
C LEU A 110 8.92 5.06 -2.66
N ASP A 111 8.50 5.71 -1.60
CA ASP A 111 9.33 6.62 -0.82
C ASP A 111 9.06 6.49 0.69
N THR A 112 9.74 7.30 1.49
CA THR A 112 9.51 7.43 2.93
C THR A 112 9.30 8.90 3.29
N ASN A 113 8.68 9.16 4.45
CA ASN A 113 8.52 10.52 5.00
C ASN A 113 7.92 11.52 3.98
N SER A 114 6.95 11.07 3.18
CA SER A 114 6.30 11.87 2.13
C SER A 114 7.29 12.58 1.20
N GLY A 115 8.36 11.89 0.82
CA GLY A 115 9.42 12.40 -0.06
C GLY A 115 10.39 13.38 0.58
N THR A 116 10.20 13.75 1.85
CA THR A 116 11.10 14.69 2.55
C THR A 116 12.37 13.98 3.04
N ASN A 117 13.54 14.35 2.51
CA ASN A 117 14.83 13.70 2.82
C ASN A 117 14.79 12.18 2.59
N SER A 118 14.08 11.74 1.57
CA SER A 118 13.87 10.33 1.22
C SER A 118 14.59 9.98 -0.08
N GLY A 119 15.16 8.77 -0.14
CA GLY A 119 15.45 8.14 -1.42
C GLY A 119 14.15 7.56 -2.01
N THR A 120 14.11 7.33 -3.31
CA THR A 120 12.93 6.80 -4.00
C THR A 120 13.26 5.59 -4.86
N ILE A 121 12.27 4.70 -5.07
CA ILE A 121 12.25 3.74 -6.17
C ILE A 121 11.07 4.14 -7.05
N THR A 122 11.35 4.45 -8.31
CA THR A 122 10.32 4.83 -9.30
C THR A 122 10.28 3.80 -10.42
N ILE A 123 9.09 3.29 -10.73
CA ILE A 123 8.81 2.47 -11.90
C ILE A 123 8.05 3.36 -12.86
N THR A 124 8.73 3.78 -13.95
CA THR A 124 8.20 4.75 -14.91
C THR A 124 7.24 4.07 -15.89
N ASP A 125 6.06 4.62 -16.07
CA ASP A 125 5.11 4.19 -17.11
C ASP A 125 5.63 4.50 -18.51
N GLY A 126 5.28 3.66 -19.49
CA GLY A 126 5.61 3.81 -20.90
C GLY A 126 6.39 2.64 -21.50
N ALA A 127 6.42 2.58 -22.86
CA ALA A 127 7.01 1.47 -23.61
C ALA A 127 8.51 1.26 -23.35
N ASN A 128 9.24 2.29 -22.92
CA ASN A 128 10.66 2.28 -22.59
C ASN A 128 10.90 2.84 -21.18
N GLY A 129 9.96 2.62 -20.26
CA GLY A 129 10.06 3.09 -18.88
C GLY A 129 11.23 2.46 -18.12
N ASN A 130 11.85 3.24 -17.26
CA ASN A 130 12.98 2.81 -16.42
C ASN A 130 12.48 2.38 -15.04
N ILE A 131 13.30 1.56 -14.36
CA ILE A 131 13.26 1.42 -12.90
C ILE A 131 14.42 2.24 -12.34
N THR A 132 14.11 3.28 -11.58
CA THR A 132 15.08 4.22 -11.02
C THR A 132 15.12 4.09 -9.51
N ALA A 133 16.31 3.85 -8.94
CA ALA A 133 16.57 3.98 -7.50
C ALA A 133 17.38 5.24 -7.26
N THR A 134 16.82 6.23 -6.58
CA THR A 134 17.44 7.54 -6.33
C THR A 134 17.70 7.72 -4.83
N PRO A 135 18.93 7.57 -4.34
CA PRO A 135 19.28 7.90 -2.97
C PRO A 135 19.18 9.41 -2.71
N ASN A 136 18.90 9.78 -1.45
CA ASN A 136 18.89 11.18 -1.04
C ASN A 136 20.29 11.65 -0.61
N GLY A 137 20.69 12.87 -0.98
CA GLY A 137 21.90 13.54 -0.56
C GLY A 137 23.17 12.74 -0.87
N THR A 138 23.92 12.35 0.17
CA THR A 138 25.16 11.56 0.06
C THR A 138 24.92 10.05 0.17
N GLY A 139 23.68 9.60 0.19
CA GLY A 139 23.31 8.19 0.21
C GLY A 139 23.75 7.46 -1.06
N TYR A 140 23.65 6.13 -1.04
CA TYR A 140 23.95 5.26 -2.19
C TYR A 140 23.05 4.04 -2.18
N VAL A 141 22.98 3.32 -3.30
CA VAL A 141 22.30 2.02 -3.40
C VAL A 141 23.27 0.95 -2.91
N GLU A 142 22.98 0.34 -1.77
CA GLU A 142 23.79 -0.74 -1.20
C GLU A 142 23.23 -2.10 -1.60
N ILE A 143 24.10 -2.95 -2.14
CA ILE A 143 23.82 -4.35 -2.40
C ILE A 143 24.51 -5.18 -1.32
N GLY A 144 23.83 -5.36 -0.19
CA GLY A 144 24.35 -6.08 0.97
C GLY A 144 24.54 -7.57 0.71
N GLY A 145 25.48 -8.16 1.45
CA GLY A 145 25.68 -9.61 1.52
C GLY A 145 24.98 -10.19 2.76
N ASN A 146 24.61 -11.47 2.68
CA ASN A 146 24.19 -12.27 3.83
C ASN A 146 24.76 -13.69 3.67
N THR A 147 25.82 -14.02 4.42
CA THR A 147 26.64 -15.23 4.28
C THR A 147 27.43 -15.32 2.97
N ASN A 148 26.97 -14.74 1.88
CA ASN A 148 27.64 -14.62 0.59
C ASN A 148 27.88 -13.13 0.24
N PRO A 149 28.91 -12.81 -0.57
CA PRO A 149 29.17 -11.45 -1.00
C PRO A 149 28.01 -10.80 -1.76
N GLY A 150 27.77 -9.50 -1.55
CA GLY A 150 26.82 -8.71 -2.33
C GLY A 150 27.16 -8.77 -3.82
N THR A 151 26.18 -9.03 -4.68
CA THR A 151 26.38 -9.31 -6.11
C THR A 151 25.31 -8.65 -6.96
N ILE A 152 25.72 -7.98 -8.06
CA ILE A 152 24.84 -7.55 -9.15
C ILE A 152 25.13 -8.43 -10.36
N GLN A 153 24.10 -8.99 -11.01
CA GLN A 153 24.23 -9.74 -12.26
C GLN A 153 23.57 -9.00 -13.41
N LEU A 154 24.30 -8.80 -14.48
CA LEU A 154 23.82 -8.23 -15.74
C LEU A 154 23.72 -9.38 -16.75
N ASN A 155 22.50 -9.74 -17.15
CA ASN A 155 22.24 -10.81 -18.10
C ASN A 155 22.30 -10.30 -19.53
N CYS A 156 22.51 -11.23 -20.48
CA CYS A 156 22.33 -10.97 -21.90
C CYS A 156 20.82 -10.84 -22.23
N GLU A 157 20.50 -10.44 -23.45
CA GLU A 157 19.12 -10.21 -23.93
C GLU A 157 18.20 -11.45 -23.83
N SER A 158 18.77 -12.66 -23.81
CA SER A 158 18.02 -13.92 -23.68
C SER A 158 18.05 -14.50 -22.25
N ASN A 159 18.65 -13.80 -21.28
CA ASN A 159 18.80 -14.24 -19.89
C ASN A 159 19.49 -15.59 -19.68
N SER A 160 20.20 -16.10 -20.68
CA SER A 160 20.84 -17.43 -20.64
C SER A 160 22.24 -17.43 -20.01
N HIS A 161 22.91 -16.28 -19.98
CA HIS A 161 24.22 -16.04 -19.35
C HIS A 161 24.37 -14.56 -18.98
N GLY A 162 25.36 -14.23 -18.12
CA GLY A 162 25.54 -12.86 -17.64
C GLY A 162 26.88 -12.63 -16.96
N ILE A 163 27.16 -11.36 -16.71
CA ILE A 163 28.35 -10.88 -15.97
C ILE A 163 27.93 -10.52 -14.54
N LYS A 164 28.74 -10.90 -13.56
CA LYS A 164 28.54 -10.53 -12.16
C LYS A 164 29.55 -9.49 -11.69
N LEU A 165 29.08 -8.46 -11.00
CA LEU A 165 29.88 -7.58 -10.18
C LEU A 165 29.67 -8.00 -8.72
N GLN A 166 30.75 -8.42 -8.05
CA GLN A 166 30.68 -9.00 -6.71
C GLN A 166 31.73 -8.40 -5.80
N SER A 167 31.32 -8.16 -4.54
CA SER A 167 32.26 -7.70 -3.50
C SER A 167 33.26 -8.82 -3.14
N PRO A 168 34.47 -8.47 -2.62
CA PRO A 168 35.40 -9.46 -2.13
C PRO A 168 34.84 -10.24 -0.94
N PRO A 169 35.37 -11.45 -0.65
CA PRO A 169 34.96 -12.20 0.54
C PRO A 169 35.40 -11.47 1.83
N HIS A 170 34.68 -11.68 2.92
CA HIS A 170 34.97 -11.08 4.22
C HIS A 170 36.44 -11.27 4.68
N SER A 171 36.99 -12.46 4.42
CA SER A 171 38.38 -12.80 4.74
C SER A 171 39.43 -11.92 4.05
N ALA A 172 39.08 -11.25 2.97
CA ALA A 172 40.00 -10.34 2.28
C ALA A 172 40.19 -9.00 3.03
N SER A 173 39.29 -8.64 3.94
CA SER A 173 39.31 -7.38 4.72
C SER A 173 39.56 -6.12 3.87
N GLN A 174 38.95 -6.10 2.66
CA GLN A 174 39.17 -5.02 1.67
C GLN A 174 37.96 -4.07 1.65
N SER A 175 38.25 -2.77 1.66
CA SER A 175 37.31 -1.69 1.38
C SER A 175 37.97 -0.70 0.42
N TYR A 176 37.38 -0.54 -0.78
CA TYR A 176 37.87 0.41 -1.78
C TYR A 176 36.75 0.96 -2.64
N THR A 177 36.96 2.10 -3.28
CA THR A 177 36.07 2.70 -4.25
C THR A 177 36.62 2.49 -5.65
N LEU A 178 35.84 1.81 -6.51
CA LEU A 178 36.14 1.74 -7.95
C LEU A 178 35.49 2.96 -8.63
N LYS A 179 36.32 3.86 -9.19
CA LYS A 179 35.84 5.01 -9.98
C LYS A 179 36.04 4.72 -11.45
N PHE A 180 35.01 4.91 -12.22
CA PHE A 180 35.09 4.87 -13.68
C PHE A 180 35.83 6.11 -14.21
N PRO A 181 36.49 6.02 -15.39
CA PRO A 181 37.16 7.16 -16.02
C PRO A 181 36.20 8.31 -16.31
N THR A 182 36.70 9.56 -16.25
CA THR A 182 35.91 10.77 -16.54
C THR A 182 35.75 11.05 -18.03
N GLY A 183 36.46 10.32 -18.91
CA GLY A 183 36.38 10.43 -20.37
C GLY A 183 35.97 9.14 -21.04
N ASN A 184 35.65 9.22 -22.34
CA ASN A 184 35.35 8.02 -23.14
C ASN A 184 36.59 7.12 -23.19
N VAL A 185 36.38 5.84 -22.90
CA VAL A 185 37.42 4.81 -23.17
C VAL A 185 37.29 4.49 -24.66
N THR A 186 38.17 5.02 -25.47
CA THR A 186 38.33 4.54 -26.87
C THR A 186 39.08 3.25 -26.84
N ALA A 187 38.49 2.19 -27.39
CA ALA A 187 39.14 0.90 -27.64
C ALA A 187 40.24 1.02 -28.68
#